data_016aa22374c638129e72c7af915a881e
#
_entry.id   016aa22374c638129e72c7af915a881e
#
_cell.length_a   1.000
_cell.length_b   1.000
_cell.length_c   1.000
_cell.angle_alpha   90.00
_cell.angle_beta   90.00
_cell.angle_gamma   90.00
#
_symmetry.space_group_name_H-M   'P 1'
#
loop_
_entity.id
_entity.type
_entity.pdbx_description
1 polymer ?
#
loop_
_entity_poly.entity_id
_entity_poly.type
_entity_poly.pdbx_seq_one_letter_code
_entity_poly.pdbx_strand_id
1 'polypeptide(L)'
;MIEFKDITPQDKELITSFTQHSHRRNCDLSFSNLCSWRFLYHTQFAVFEGYLLLKFWAEGELVYMMPIGQGDLEKVLEVLIQDAHQEKAPFCLLGICTDMCADLEALMPGRFQFTADRDYADYLYLRTDLATLAGKKFQPKRNHVNKFKRMYPNYEYTAITPDRIQECLELEAEWCKANNCDQHEGTGNERRALVYALHHFEELGLTGGILHVDGRIAAFTFGMPINQDTFGVHVEKADTRIEGAYAMINYEFANHIPEQYTYINREEDLGIEGLRKAKLSYQPAIILEKYTACLRDEPVEPIKW
;
A
#
# COMPACT_ATOMS: atom_id res chain seq x y z
N MET A 1 -9.01 -28.31 -9.16
CA MET A 1 -8.10 -27.30 -9.76
C MET A 1 -8.73 -25.95 -9.50
N ILE A 2 -7.98 -24.99 -8.97
CA ILE A 2 -8.44 -23.62 -8.74
C ILE A 2 -8.42 -22.89 -10.09
N GLU A 3 -9.48 -22.16 -10.43
CA GLU A 3 -9.52 -21.32 -11.60
C GLU A 3 -9.22 -19.87 -11.19
N PHE A 4 -7.98 -19.46 -11.40
CA PHE A 4 -7.55 -18.08 -11.19
C PHE A 4 -7.91 -17.21 -12.39
N LYS A 5 -8.34 -15.99 -12.15
CA LYS A 5 -8.61 -14.98 -13.17
C LYS A 5 -7.89 -13.67 -12.88
N ASP A 6 -7.60 -12.91 -13.94
CA ASP A 6 -6.97 -11.61 -13.82
C ASP A 6 -7.88 -10.64 -13.04
N ILE A 7 -7.26 -9.83 -12.19
CA ILE A 7 -7.96 -8.82 -11.42
C ILE A 7 -8.35 -7.62 -12.30
N THR A 8 -9.58 -7.14 -12.16
CA THR A 8 -10.11 -5.97 -12.88
C THR A 8 -10.81 -5.01 -11.91
N PRO A 9 -11.05 -3.73 -12.26
CA PRO A 9 -11.81 -2.81 -11.40
C PRO A 9 -13.20 -3.32 -11.01
N GLN A 10 -13.83 -4.15 -11.85
CA GLN A 10 -15.15 -4.73 -11.59
C GLN A 10 -15.17 -5.76 -10.47
N ASP A 11 -14.01 -6.27 -10.07
CA ASP A 11 -13.86 -7.27 -8.99
C ASP A 11 -13.78 -6.62 -7.59
N LYS A 12 -13.83 -5.27 -7.51
CA LYS A 12 -13.68 -4.50 -6.27
C LYS A 12 -14.60 -4.99 -5.15
N GLU A 13 -15.90 -5.06 -5.40
CA GLU A 13 -16.87 -5.44 -4.36
C GLU A 13 -16.61 -6.83 -3.80
N LEU A 14 -16.29 -7.79 -4.67
CA LEU A 14 -15.98 -9.15 -4.26
C LEU A 14 -14.71 -9.20 -3.41
N ILE A 15 -13.61 -8.61 -3.89
CA ILE A 15 -12.32 -8.66 -3.20
C ILE A 15 -12.38 -7.89 -1.87
N THR A 16 -12.97 -6.69 -1.87
CA THR A 16 -13.08 -5.89 -0.65
C THR A 16 -14.01 -6.51 0.39
N SER A 17 -14.99 -7.34 -0.01
CA SER A 17 -15.82 -8.08 0.93
C SER A 17 -15.01 -9.04 1.82
N PHE A 18 -13.86 -9.53 1.35
CA PHE A 18 -12.93 -10.32 2.14
C PHE A 18 -11.95 -9.45 2.93
N THR A 19 -11.31 -8.48 2.27
CA THR A 19 -10.23 -7.70 2.89
C THR A 19 -10.75 -6.80 4.01
N GLN A 20 -11.92 -6.17 3.85
CA GLN A 20 -12.50 -5.29 4.85
C GLN A 20 -12.81 -5.97 6.20
N HIS A 21 -13.11 -7.25 6.19
CA HIS A 21 -13.39 -8.03 7.40
C HIS A 21 -12.14 -8.71 7.99
N SER A 22 -10.99 -8.56 7.33
CA SER A 22 -9.74 -9.09 7.84
C SER A 22 -9.12 -8.13 8.87
N HIS A 23 -8.35 -8.68 9.83
CA HIS A 23 -7.57 -7.89 10.77
C HIS A 23 -6.21 -7.48 10.21
N ARG A 24 -5.92 -7.82 8.95
CA ARG A 24 -4.65 -7.56 8.30
C ARG A 24 -4.58 -6.11 7.84
N ARG A 25 -3.46 -5.46 8.09
CA ARG A 25 -3.24 -4.03 7.86
C ARG A 25 -2.19 -3.71 6.82
N ASN A 26 -1.61 -4.72 6.19
CA ASN A 26 -0.57 -4.54 5.18
C ASN A 26 -1.15 -3.92 3.89
N CYS A 27 -0.39 -3.00 3.30
CA CYS A 27 -0.80 -2.22 2.13
C CYS A 27 -1.07 -3.08 0.89
N ASP A 28 -0.45 -4.26 0.81
CA ASP A 28 -0.59 -5.23 -0.29
C ASP A 28 -2.05 -5.68 -0.49
N LEU A 29 -2.88 -5.59 0.56
CA LEU A 29 -4.29 -5.97 0.52
C LEU A 29 -5.22 -4.85 0.04
N SER A 30 -4.68 -3.66 -0.20
CA SER A 30 -5.47 -2.59 -0.81
C SER A 30 -5.88 -2.98 -2.22
N PHE A 31 -7.19 -2.90 -2.51
CA PHE A 31 -7.70 -3.21 -3.85
C PHE A 31 -7.07 -2.33 -4.93
N SER A 32 -6.81 -1.06 -4.60
CA SER A 32 -6.13 -0.15 -5.52
C SER A 32 -4.73 -0.66 -5.87
N ASN A 33 -3.94 -1.11 -4.88
CA ASN A 33 -2.61 -1.65 -5.13
C ASN A 33 -2.69 -2.93 -5.96
N LEU A 34 -3.54 -3.89 -5.57
CA LEU A 34 -3.74 -5.14 -6.32
C LEU A 34 -4.08 -4.88 -7.80
N CYS A 35 -4.89 -3.86 -8.08
CA CYS A 35 -5.35 -3.55 -9.43
C CYS A 35 -4.37 -2.67 -10.21
N SER A 36 -3.79 -1.63 -9.57
CA SER A 36 -2.91 -0.67 -10.23
C SER A 36 -1.55 -1.24 -10.60
N TRP A 37 -1.03 -2.18 -9.82
CA TRP A 37 0.25 -2.84 -10.05
C TRP A 37 0.14 -4.15 -10.84
N ARG A 38 -1.07 -4.57 -11.24
CA ARG A 38 -1.28 -5.83 -11.97
C ARG A 38 -0.48 -5.95 -13.27
N PHE A 39 -0.11 -4.84 -13.89
CA PHE A 39 0.70 -4.85 -15.10
C PHE A 39 2.12 -5.37 -14.88
N LEU A 40 2.62 -5.24 -13.64
CA LEU A 40 3.95 -5.69 -13.22
C LEU A 40 3.87 -7.10 -12.62
N TYR A 41 2.90 -7.29 -11.72
CA TYR A 41 2.80 -8.52 -10.93
C TYR A 41 1.85 -9.57 -11.53
N HIS A 42 1.17 -9.29 -12.64
CA HIS A 42 0.20 -10.21 -13.26
C HIS A 42 -0.80 -10.78 -12.25
N THR A 43 -1.27 -9.94 -11.33
CA THR A 43 -2.10 -10.35 -10.19
C THR A 43 -3.37 -11.03 -10.64
N GLN A 44 -3.59 -12.22 -10.10
CA GLN A 44 -4.77 -13.06 -10.32
C GLN A 44 -5.42 -13.37 -8.99
N PHE A 45 -6.72 -13.69 -9.02
CA PHE A 45 -7.43 -14.11 -7.84
C PHE A 45 -8.41 -15.25 -8.14
N ALA A 46 -8.78 -15.96 -7.08
CA ALA A 46 -9.85 -16.93 -7.07
C ALA A 46 -10.57 -16.90 -5.71
N VAL A 47 -11.80 -17.40 -5.68
CA VAL A 47 -12.50 -17.69 -4.42
C VAL A 47 -12.66 -19.20 -4.32
N PHE A 48 -12.15 -19.76 -3.24
CA PHE A 48 -12.17 -21.22 -3.01
C PHE A 48 -12.43 -21.53 -1.54
N GLU A 49 -13.41 -22.40 -1.25
CA GLU A 49 -13.73 -22.88 0.12
C GLU A 49 -13.88 -21.75 1.16
N GLY A 50 -14.48 -20.61 0.78
CA GLY A 50 -14.68 -19.46 1.67
C GLY A 50 -13.47 -18.53 1.82
N TYR A 51 -12.42 -18.72 1.04
CA TYR A 51 -11.24 -17.89 1.00
C TYR A 51 -11.08 -17.15 -0.32
N LEU A 52 -10.65 -15.90 -0.23
CA LEU A 52 -10.03 -15.17 -1.32
C LEU A 52 -8.56 -15.62 -1.42
N LEU A 53 -8.16 -16.04 -2.60
CA LEU A 53 -6.81 -16.46 -2.95
C LEU A 53 -6.23 -15.45 -3.93
N LEU A 54 -5.00 -15.01 -3.69
CA LEU A 54 -4.27 -14.08 -4.54
C LEU A 54 -2.97 -14.74 -5.01
N LYS A 55 -2.72 -14.68 -6.30
CA LYS A 55 -1.58 -15.26 -7.01
C LYS A 55 -0.95 -14.17 -7.88
N PHE A 56 0.38 -14.07 -7.87
CA PHE A 56 1.10 -13.06 -8.62
C PHE A 56 2.57 -13.46 -8.85
N TRP A 57 3.29 -12.69 -9.64
CA TRP A 57 4.69 -12.93 -9.97
C TRP A 57 5.54 -11.76 -9.49
N ALA A 58 6.48 -12.04 -8.58
CA ALA A 58 7.45 -11.09 -8.07
C ALA A 58 8.83 -11.44 -8.61
N GLU A 59 9.48 -10.53 -9.33
CA GLU A 59 10.75 -10.76 -10.04
C GLU A 59 10.77 -12.01 -10.96
N GLY A 60 9.59 -12.39 -11.47
CA GLY A 60 9.42 -13.58 -12.31
C GLY A 60 9.11 -14.88 -11.54
N GLU A 61 9.18 -14.84 -10.21
CA GLU A 61 8.83 -15.97 -9.35
C GLU A 61 7.35 -15.96 -9.01
N LEU A 62 6.72 -17.14 -9.10
CA LEU A 62 5.32 -17.34 -8.72
C LEU A 62 5.18 -17.32 -7.21
N VAL A 63 4.28 -16.48 -6.72
CA VAL A 63 4.02 -16.32 -5.29
C VAL A 63 2.52 -16.14 -5.00
N TYR A 64 2.15 -16.36 -3.75
CA TYR A 64 0.78 -16.20 -3.27
C TYR A 64 0.75 -15.30 -2.05
N MET A 65 -0.40 -14.70 -1.77
CA MET A 65 -0.67 -14.14 -0.45
C MET A 65 -1.32 -15.17 0.46
N MET A 66 -1.18 -14.97 1.77
CA MET A 66 -1.92 -15.74 2.76
C MET A 66 -3.41 -15.69 2.45
N PRO A 67 -4.13 -16.80 2.31
CA PRO A 67 -5.57 -16.82 2.03
C PRO A 67 -6.37 -15.95 3.00
N ILE A 68 -7.37 -15.21 2.51
CA ILE A 68 -8.19 -14.29 3.31
C ILE A 68 -9.61 -14.81 3.35
N GLY A 69 -10.08 -15.23 4.51
CA GLY A 69 -11.42 -15.80 4.66
C GLY A 69 -11.56 -16.66 5.90
N GLN A 70 -12.51 -17.57 5.86
CA GLN A 70 -12.79 -18.48 6.96
C GLN A 70 -13.10 -19.88 6.40
N GLY A 71 -12.62 -20.92 7.09
CA GLY A 71 -12.80 -22.31 6.70
C GLY A 71 -11.60 -23.17 7.07
N ASP A 72 -11.37 -24.23 6.32
CA ASP A 72 -10.24 -25.14 6.48
C ASP A 72 -9.01 -24.60 5.76
N LEU A 73 -8.21 -23.80 6.48
CA LEU A 73 -7.01 -23.15 5.93
C LEU A 73 -5.94 -24.17 5.50
N GLU A 74 -5.78 -25.28 6.24
CA GLU A 74 -4.79 -26.31 5.90
C GLU A 74 -5.10 -26.91 4.54
N LYS A 75 -6.36 -27.27 4.30
CA LYS A 75 -6.83 -27.78 3.00
C LYS A 75 -6.58 -26.77 1.87
N VAL A 76 -6.84 -25.50 2.12
CA VAL A 76 -6.63 -24.43 1.12
C VAL A 76 -5.15 -24.26 0.80
N LEU A 77 -4.27 -24.27 1.80
CA LEU A 77 -2.82 -24.19 1.60
C LEU A 77 -2.30 -25.39 0.80
N GLU A 78 -2.75 -26.61 1.11
CA GLU A 78 -2.36 -27.80 0.35
C GLU A 78 -2.80 -27.72 -1.13
N VAL A 79 -3.95 -27.12 -1.42
CA VAL A 79 -4.40 -26.91 -2.80
C VAL A 79 -3.56 -25.83 -3.51
N LEU A 80 -3.15 -24.77 -2.81
CA LEU A 80 -2.23 -23.75 -3.37
C LEU A 80 -0.83 -24.32 -3.61
N ILE A 81 -0.31 -25.18 -2.72
CA ILE A 81 0.95 -25.88 -2.92
C ILE A 81 0.88 -26.75 -4.18
N GLN A 82 -0.23 -27.46 -4.40
CA GLN A 82 -0.44 -28.25 -5.62
C GLN A 82 -0.53 -27.37 -6.88
N ASP A 83 -1.14 -26.19 -6.79
CA ASP A 83 -1.21 -25.20 -7.90
C ASP A 83 0.21 -24.75 -8.28
N ALA A 84 1.05 -24.36 -7.31
CA ALA A 84 2.44 -23.99 -7.55
C ALA A 84 3.25 -25.10 -8.22
N HIS A 85 3.11 -26.35 -7.73
CA HIS A 85 3.81 -27.50 -8.31
C HIS A 85 3.37 -27.82 -9.75
N GLN A 86 2.08 -27.59 -10.08
CA GLN A 86 1.60 -27.73 -11.47
C GLN A 86 2.23 -26.68 -12.41
N GLU A 87 2.46 -25.48 -11.91
CA GLU A 87 3.19 -24.42 -12.59
C GLU A 87 4.73 -24.67 -12.60
N LYS A 88 5.19 -25.74 -11.96
CA LYS A 88 6.61 -26.08 -11.77
C LYS A 88 7.39 -25.02 -10.99
N ALA A 89 6.73 -24.34 -10.08
CA ALA A 89 7.28 -23.32 -9.20
C ALA A 89 7.33 -23.82 -7.76
N PRO A 90 8.30 -23.35 -6.96
CA PRO A 90 8.28 -23.55 -5.51
C PRO A 90 7.10 -22.79 -4.90
N PHE A 91 6.60 -23.27 -3.76
CA PHE A 91 5.51 -22.60 -3.08
C PHE A 91 6.03 -21.57 -2.08
N CYS A 92 5.68 -20.30 -2.30
CA CYS A 92 5.99 -19.20 -1.38
C CYS A 92 4.77 -18.31 -1.16
N LEU A 93 4.62 -17.88 0.09
CA LEU A 93 3.67 -16.84 0.51
C LEU A 93 4.44 -15.55 0.76
N LEU A 94 3.96 -14.42 0.23
CA LEU A 94 4.48 -13.09 0.48
C LEU A 94 3.52 -12.27 1.37
N GLY A 95 4.04 -11.21 2.01
CA GLY A 95 3.25 -10.33 2.85
C GLY A 95 2.78 -10.96 4.15
N ILE A 96 3.48 -11.96 4.64
CA ILE A 96 3.15 -12.65 5.88
C ILE A 96 3.57 -11.77 7.07
N CYS A 97 2.61 -11.39 7.92
CA CYS A 97 2.90 -10.67 9.15
C CYS A 97 3.22 -11.64 10.29
N THR A 98 3.76 -11.12 11.39
CA THR A 98 4.27 -11.94 12.51
C THR A 98 3.22 -12.91 13.10
N ASP A 99 1.97 -12.47 13.21
CA ASP A 99 0.84 -13.29 13.65
C ASP A 99 0.57 -14.46 12.69
N MET A 100 0.62 -14.20 11.39
CA MET A 100 0.43 -15.23 10.37
C MET A 100 1.58 -16.26 10.35
N CYS A 101 2.81 -15.86 10.69
CA CYS A 101 3.92 -16.80 10.86
C CYS A 101 3.59 -17.82 11.98
N ALA A 102 3.05 -17.32 13.10
CA ALA A 102 2.65 -18.17 14.22
C ALA A 102 1.48 -19.11 13.83
N ASP A 103 0.51 -18.60 13.08
CA ASP A 103 -0.63 -19.40 12.60
C ASP A 103 -0.16 -20.50 11.64
N LEU A 104 0.74 -20.19 10.70
CA LEU A 104 1.31 -21.20 9.78
C LEU A 104 2.13 -22.26 10.52
N GLU A 105 2.95 -21.86 11.50
CA GLU A 105 3.73 -22.80 12.29
C GLU A 105 2.85 -23.69 13.17
N ALA A 106 1.75 -23.16 13.70
CA ALA A 106 0.78 -23.96 14.47
C ALA A 106 0.00 -24.93 13.58
N LEU A 107 -0.36 -24.52 12.36
CA LEU A 107 -1.15 -25.30 11.42
C LEU A 107 -0.32 -26.40 10.74
N MET A 108 0.89 -26.07 10.31
CA MET A 108 1.78 -26.93 9.53
C MET A 108 3.21 -26.91 10.12
N PRO A 109 3.43 -27.52 11.31
CA PRO A 109 4.67 -27.38 12.07
C PRO A 109 5.93 -27.74 11.27
N GLY A 110 6.91 -26.84 11.25
CA GLY A 110 8.22 -27.05 10.63
C GLY A 110 8.22 -27.07 9.10
N ARG A 111 7.09 -26.85 8.44
CA ARG A 111 7.00 -26.90 6.96
C ARG A 111 7.53 -25.64 6.29
N PHE A 112 7.44 -24.48 6.93
CA PHE A 112 7.82 -23.21 6.35
C PHE A 112 9.15 -22.68 6.88
N GLN A 113 9.87 -22.00 6.02
CA GLN A 113 10.98 -21.13 6.37
C GLN A 113 10.52 -19.67 6.18
N PHE A 114 10.73 -18.84 7.21
CA PHE A 114 10.35 -17.43 7.21
C PHE A 114 11.58 -16.56 7.02
N THR A 115 11.51 -15.62 6.09
CA THR A 115 12.57 -14.64 5.84
C THR A 115 11.96 -13.23 5.89
N ALA A 116 12.46 -12.39 6.80
CA ALA A 116 12.02 -11.01 6.91
C ALA A 116 12.85 -10.10 6.00
N ASP A 117 12.20 -9.10 5.41
CA ASP A 117 12.87 -7.99 4.76
C ASP A 117 12.37 -6.65 5.33
N ARG A 118 13.29 -5.93 6.00
CA ARG A 118 12.97 -4.64 6.63
C ARG A 118 12.56 -3.56 5.63
N ASP A 119 13.00 -3.66 4.41
CA ASP A 119 12.77 -2.66 3.36
C ASP A 119 11.30 -2.63 2.92
N TYR A 120 10.60 -3.76 3.10
CA TYR A 120 9.18 -3.93 2.79
C TYR A 120 8.25 -3.84 4.01
N ALA A 121 8.74 -3.42 5.18
CA ALA A 121 7.88 -3.21 6.33
C ALA A 121 6.99 -1.97 6.17
N ASP A 122 5.69 -2.09 6.46
CA ASP A 122 4.75 -0.97 6.39
C ASP A 122 4.85 -0.07 7.62
N TYR A 123 4.60 1.22 7.39
CA TYR A 123 4.56 2.24 8.44
C TYR A 123 3.11 2.60 8.77
N LEU A 124 2.64 2.16 9.94
CA LEU A 124 1.32 2.48 10.45
C LEU A 124 1.40 3.57 11.51
N TYR A 125 0.58 4.58 11.35
CA TYR A 125 0.47 5.70 12.26
C TYR A 125 -0.92 5.74 12.89
N LEU A 126 -1.04 6.24 14.11
CA LEU A 126 -2.37 6.60 14.61
C LEU A 126 -2.91 7.78 13.79
N ARG A 127 -4.13 7.67 13.27
CA ARG A 127 -4.77 8.77 12.54
C ARG A 127 -4.79 10.04 13.38
N THR A 128 -5.12 9.93 14.66
CA THR A 128 -5.15 11.06 15.59
C THR A 128 -3.79 11.74 15.76
N ASP A 129 -2.69 10.99 15.72
CA ASP A 129 -1.34 11.55 15.81
C ASP A 129 -1.01 12.40 14.57
N LEU A 130 -1.34 11.92 13.37
CA LEU A 130 -1.11 12.66 12.12
C LEU A 130 -2.06 13.85 11.97
N ALA A 131 -3.32 13.69 12.37
CA ALA A 131 -4.34 14.73 12.26
C ALA A 131 -4.12 15.89 13.25
N THR A 132 -3.57 15.63 14.43
CA THR A 132 -3.41 16.67 15.46
C THR A 132 -1.96 17.14 15.63
N LEU A 133 -0.99 16.27 15.32
CA LEU A 133 0.43 16.44 15.60
C LEU A 133 0.67 16.85 17.07
N ALA A 134 -0.14 16.33 18.00
CA ALA A 134 -0.11 16.71 19.41
C ALA A 134 1.11 16.13 20.14
N GLY A 135 1.52 16.81 21.21
CA GLY A 135 2.62 16.38 22.05
C GLY A 135 4.01 16.82 21.57
N LYS A 136 5.01 16.60 22.44
CA LYS A 136 6.39 17.06 22.24
C LYS A 136 7.07 16.34 21.05
N LYS A 137 6.78 15.05 20.87
CA LYS A 137 7.39 14.23 19.80
C LYS A 137 7.07 14.75 18.39
N PHE A 138 5.92 15.42 18.20
CA PHE A 138 5.51 15.99 16.93
C PHE A 138 5.82 17.49 16.76
N GLN A 139 6.49 18.11 17.71
CA GLN A 139 6.84 19.54 17.64
C GLN A 139 7.52 19.94 16.32
N PRO A 140 8.51 19.18 15.78
CA PRO A 140 9.11 19.52 14.48
C PRO A 140 8.09 19.53 13.33
N LYS A 141 7.19 18.54 13.29
CA LYS A 141 6.16 18.46 12.24
C LYS A 141 5.14 19.58 12.34
N ARG A 142 4.68 19.89 13.55
CA ARG A 142 3.83 21.06 13.83
C ARG A 142 4.47 22.37 13.38
N ASN A 143 5.78 22.51 13.61
CA ASN A 143 6.51 23.70 13.17
C ASN A 143 6.51 23.83 11.65
N HIS A 144 6.68 22.73 10.90
CA HIS A 144 6.59 22.75 9.44
C HIS A 144 5.19 23.17 8.95
N VAL A 145 4.13 22.57 9.51
CA VAL A 145 2.75 22.93 9.17
C VAL A 145 2.46 24.41 9.50
N ASN A 146 2.85 24.87 10.69
CA ASN A 146 2.65 26.24 11.09
C ASN A 146 3.46 27.24 10.24
N LYS A 147 4.68 26.85 9.82
CA LYS A 147 5.48 27.65 8.89
C LYS A 147 4.79 27.77 7.54
N PHE A 148 4.30 26.64 6.99
CA PHE A 148 3.55 26.62 5.74
C PHE A 148 2.35 27.56 5.79
N LYS A 149 1.51 27.46 6.84
CA LYS A 149 0.33 28.32 7.02
C LYS A 149 0.65 29.81 7.09
N ARG A 150 1.82 30.17 7.63
CA ARG A 150 2.28 31.58 7.66
C ARG A 150 2.80 32.05 6.32
N MET A 151 3.50 31.17 5.58
CA MET A 151 4.06 31.51 4.26
C MET A 151 2.98 31.59 3.17
N TYR A 152 1.97 30.72 3.29
CA TYR A 152 0.89 30.58 2.31
C TYR A 152 -0.49 30.70 2.97
N PRO A 153 -0.87 31.91 3.46
CA PRO A 153 -2.11 32.09 4.23
C PRO A 153 -3.38 31.81 3.43
N ASN A 154 -3.29 31.85 2.10
CA ASN A 154 -4.42 31.62 1.18
C ASN A 154 -4.35 30.22 0.53
N TYR A 155 -3.67 29.26 1.18
CA TYR A 155 -3.72 27.88 0.69
C TYR A 155 -5.14 27.33 0.79
N GLU A 156 -5.47 26.41 -0.10
CA GLU A 156 -6.75 25.71 -0.12
C GLU A 156 -6.53 24.21 -0.17
N TYR A 157 -7.33 23.46 0.59
CA TYR A 157 -7.42 22.01 0.48
C TYR A 157 -8.79 21.62 -0.08
N THR A 158 -8.78 20.78 -1.10
CA THR A 158 -10.01 20.27 -1.75
C THR A 158 -9.91 18.77 -1.98
N ALA A 159 -11.05 18.09 -2.04
CA ALA A 159 -11.08 16.68 -2.44
C ALA A 159 -10.69 16.52 -3.91
N ILE A 160 -10.08 15.37 -4.25
CA ILE A 160 -9.93 14.96 -5.65
C ILE A 160 -11.30 14.57 -6.19
N THR A 161 -11.70 15.21 -7.28
CA THR A 161 -12.91 14.92 -8.05
C THR A 161 -12.53 14.64 -9.50
N PRO A 162 -13.39 13.99 -10.32
CA PRO A 162 -13.05 13.62 -11.70
C PRO A 162 -12.55 14.78 -12.57
N ASP A 163 -13.10 15.96 -12.38
CA ASP A 163 -12.70 17.19 -13.09
C ASP A 163 -11.34 17.75 -12.65
N ARG A 164 -10.79 17.25 -11.51
CA ARG A 164 -9.50 17.67 -10.95
C ARG A 164 -8.37 16.65 -11.17
N ILE A 165 -8.66 15.50 -11.72
CA ILE A 165 -7.64 14.47 -12.00
C ILE A 165 -6.55 14.99 -12.93
N GLN A 166 -6.90 15.83 -13.91
CA GLN A 166 -5.94 16.37 -14.86
C GLN A 166 -4.85 17.22 -14.18
N GLU A 167 -5.19 18.03 -13.17
CA GLU A 167 -4.17 18.83 -12.45
C GLU A 167 -3.23 17.95 -11.60
N CYS A 168 -3.72 16.81 -11.06
CA CYS A 168 -2.87 15.84 -10.39
C CYS A 168 -1.89 15.17 -11.36
N LEU A 169 -2.34 14.81 -12.56
CA LEU A 169 -1.49 14.24 -13.62
C LEU A 169 -0.43 15.24 -14.10
N GLU A 170 -0.75 16.53 -14.18
CA GLU A 170 0.19 17.58 -14.54
C GLU A 170 1.28 17.75 -13.47
N LEU A 171 0.91 17.81 -12.18
CA LEU A 171 1.89 17.89 -11.10
C LEU A 171 2.78 16.63 -11.07
N GLU A 172 2.20 15.43 -11.27
CA GLU A 172 2.96 14.19 -11.35
C GLU A 172 3.98 14.23 -12.49
N ALA A 173 3.58 14.69 -13.67
CA ALA A 173 4.46 14.80 -14.83
C ALA A 173 5.63 15.79 -14.58
N GLU A 174 5.36 16.94 -13.93
CA GLU A 174 6.41 17.88 -13.51
C GLU A 174 7.34 17.24 -12.48
N TRP A 175 6.79 16.55 -11.49
CA TRP A 175 7.54 15.86 -10.45
C TRP A 175 8.45 14.77 -11.07
N CYS A 176 7.90 13.98 -11.96
CA CYS A 176 8.63 12.91 -12.64
C CYS A 176 9.77 13.46 -13.50
N LYS A 177 9.55 14.53 -14.24
CA LYS A 177 10.59 15.21 -14.99
C LYS A 177 11.72 15.72 -14.09
N ALA A 178 11.38 16.31 -12.94
CA ALA A 178 12.35 16.81 -11.97
C ALA A 178 13.18 15.70 -11.30
N ASN A 179 12.64 14.49 -11.19
CA ASN A 179 13.26 13.33 -10.54
C ASN A 179 13.77 12.27 -11.52
N ASN A 180 13.76 12.54 -12.85
CA ASN A 180 14.22 11.63 -13.89
C ASN A 180 13.59 10.22 -13.83
N CYS A 181 12.28 10.11 -13.59
CA CYS A 181 11.59 8.83 -13.43
C CYS A 181 11.82 7.85 -14.60
N ASP A 182 11.91 8.36 -15.81
CA ASP A 182 12.09 7.55 -17.02
C ASP A 182 13.48 6.87 -17.09
N GLN A 183 14.41 7.26 -16.20
CA GLN A 183 15.76 6.66 -16.13
C GLN A 183 15.87 5.53 -15.10
N HIS A 184 14.85 5.33 -14.29
CA HIS A 184 14.81 4.33 -13.22
C HIS A 184 13.54 3.50 -13.31
N GLU A 185 13.68 2.19 -13.46
CA GLU A 185 12.55 1.26 -13.63
C GLU A 185 11.54 1.35 -12.50
N GLY A 186 11.99 1.40 -11.24
CA GLY A 186 11.11 1.46 -10.09
C GLY A 186 10.21 2.71 -10.07
N THR A 187 10.77 3.89 -10.36
CA THR A 187 9.97 5.14 -10.43
C THR A 187 9.10 5.19 -11.68
N GLY A 188 9.51 4.57 -12.78
CA GLY A 188 8.68 4.42 -13.98
C GLY A 188 7.47 3.51 -13.74
N ASN A 189 7.65 2.41 -13.02
CA ASN A 189 6.57 1.52 -12.63
C ASN A 189 5.61 2.19 -11.62
N GLU A 190 6.13 2.91 -10.62
CA GLU A 190 5.32 3.72 -9.70
C GLU A 190 4.45 4.72 -10.46
N ARG A 191 5.03 5.46 -11.40
CA ARG A 191 4.31 6.39 -12.26
C ARG A 191 3.19 5.71 -13.03
N ARG A 192 3.45 4.55 -13.62
CA ARG A 192 2.44 3.80 -14.39
C ARG A 192 1.28 3.38 -13.51
N ALA A 193 1.55 2.88 -12.30
CA ALA A 193 0.52 2.50 -11.33
C ALA A 193 -0.28 3.73 -10.86
N LEU A 194 0.38 4.85 -10.55
CA LEU A 194 -0.24 6.10 -10.15
C LEU A 194 -1.16 6.67 -11.24
N VAL A 195 -0.69 6.74 -12.48
CA VAL A 195 -1.48 7.24 -13.62
C VAL A 195 -2.71 6.35 -13.86
N TYR A 196 -2.53 5.02 -13.78
CA TYR A 196 -3.64 4.08 -13.85
C TYR A 196 -4.66 4.35 -12.73
N ALA A 197 -4.21 4.51 -11.49
CA ALA A 197 -5.07 4.77 -10.35
C ALA A 197 -5.87 6.09 -10.50
N LEU A 198 -5.24 7.16 -10.99
CA LEU A 198 -5.92 8.43 -11.26
C LEU A 198 -6.99 8.31 -12.36
N HIS A 199 -6.70 7.58 -13.45
CA HIS A 199 -7.69 7.38 -14.52
C HIS A 199 -8.88 6.50 -14.10
N HIS A 200 -8.70 5.61 -13.10
CA HIS A 200 -9.73 4.72 -12.57
C HIS A 200 -10.16 5.10 -11.14
N PHE A 201 -10.01 6.37 -10.76
CA PHE A 201 -10.12 6.85 -9.38
C PHE A 201 -11.43 6.44 -8.71
N GLU A 202 -12.56 6.69 -9.36
CA GLU A 202 -13.88 6.32 -8.84
C GLU A 202 -14.13 4.82 -8.89
N GLU A 203 -13.73 4.14 -9.97
CA GLU A 203 -13.91 2.69 -10.13
C GLU A 203 -13.14 1.91 -9.04
N LEU A 204 -11.92 2.36 -8.71
CA LEU A 204 -11.11 1.79 -7.64
C LEU A 204 -11.63 2.16 -6.24
N GLY A 205 -12.49 3.17 -6.13
CA GLY A 205 -13.01 3.65 -4.84
C GLY A 205 -12.00 4.45 -4.04
N LEU A 206 -11.13 5.18 -4.73
CA LEU A 206 -10.12 6.02 -4.12
C LEU A 206 -10.72 7.28 -3.50
N THR A 207 -10.08 7.76 -2.45
CA THR A 207 -10.33 9.05 -1.82
C THR A 207 -9.03 9.82 -1.77
N GLY A 208 -9.05 11.11 -2.05
CA GLY A 208 -7.84 11.91 -2.07
C GLY A 208 -8.09 13.39 -1.86
N GLY A 209 -7.00 14.14 -1.71
CA GLY A 209 -7.01 15.57 -1.54
C GLY A 209 -5.94 16.28 -2.34
N ILE A 210 -6.21 17.52 -2.66
CA ILE A 210 -5.33 18.44 -3.39
C ILE A 210 -5.08 19.67 -2.53
N LEU A 211 -3.84 20.09 -2.48
CA LEU A 211 -3.40 21.31 -1.84
C LEU A 211 -3.07 22.34 -2.93
N HIS A 212 -3.71 23.52 -2.88
CA HIS A 212 -3.41 24.64 -3.74
C HIS A 212 -2.72 25.76 -2.97
N VAL A 213 -1.80 26.44 -3.63
CA VAL A 213 -1.15 27.67 -3.18
C VAL A 213 -1.23 28.70 -4.29
N ASP A 214 -1.82 29.86 -4.00
CA ASP A 214 -2.02 30.93 -4.97
C ASP A 214 -2.68 30.45 -6.29
N GLY A 215 -3.68 29.56 -6.16
CA GLY A 215 -4.45 29.01 -7.27
C GLY A 215 -3.71 27.97 -8.13
N ARG A 216 -2.54 27.49 -7.68
CA ARG A 216 -1.78 26.42 -8.35
C ARG A 216 -1.71 25.19 -7.47
N ILE A 217 -1.75 24.02 -8.10
CA ILE A 217 -1.56 22.76 -7.39
C ILE A 217 -0.15 22.71 -6.75
N ALA A 218 -0.12 22.48 -5.44
CA ALA A 218 1.11 22.37 -4.65
C ALA A 218 1.40 20.93 -4.23
N ALA A 219 0.36 20.13 -4.01
CA ALA A 219 0.48 18.71 -3.66
C ALA A 219 -0.85 17.99 -3.87
N PHE A 220 -0.77 16.67 -4.01
CA PHE A 220 -1.93 15.79 -3.92
C PHE A 220 -1.58 14.48 -3.23
N THR A 221 -2.60 13.82 -2.71
CA THR A 221 -2.50 12.51 -2.07
C THR A 221 -3.79 11.73 -2.27
N PHE A 222 -3.69 10.41 -2.32
CA PHE A 222 -4.87 9.55 -2.34
C PHE A 222 -4.60 8.17 -1.76
N GLY A 223 -5.68 7.51 -1.42
CA GLY A 223 -5.66 6.15 -0.90
C GLY A 223 -7.05 5.58 -0.77
N MET A 224 -7.16 4.46 -0.07
CA MET A 224 -8.43 3.79 0.20
C MET A 224 -8.36 2.97 1.50
N PRO A 225 -9.51 2.55 2.06
CA PRO A 225 -9.51 1.60 3.17
C PRO A 225 -8.83 0.28 2.81
N ILE A 226 -7.98 -0.22 3.71
CA ILE A 226 -7.43 -1.58 3.64
C ILE A 226 -8.40 -2.54 4.34
N ASN A 227 -8.84 -2.16 5.53
CA ASN A 227 -9.86 -2.87 6.30
C ASN A 227 -10.72 -1.88 7.12
N GLN A 228 -11.49 -2.35 8.11
CA GLN A 228 -12.40 -1.51 8.89
C GLN A 228 -11.70 -0.51 9.81
N ASP A 229 -10.45 -0.74 10.22
CA ASP A 229 -9.70 0.10 11.16
C ASP A 229 -8.48 0.81 10.55
N THR A 230 -8.12 0.50 9.30
CA THR A 230 -6.90 0.98 8.65
C THR A 230 -7.20 1.57 7.29
N PHE A 231 -6.76 2.81 7.08
CA PHE A 231 -6.78 3.50 5.78
C PHE A 231 -5.37 3.50 5.18
N GLY A 232 -5.23 3.06 3.93
CA GLY A 232 -3.98 3.09 3.19
C GLY A 232 -3.81 4.39 2.40
N VAL A 233 -2.67 5.06 2.54
CA VAL A 233 -2.26 6.20 1.72
C VAL A 233 -1.23 5.70 0.72
N HIS A 234 -1.63 5.63 -0.55
CA HIS A 234 -0.86 5.00 -1.62
C HIS A 234 0.07 5.97 -2.33
N VAL A 235 -0.36 7.20 -2.48
CA VAL A 235 0.39 8.24 -3.19
C VAL A 235 0.38 9.54 -2.40
N GLU A 236 1.54 10.18 -2.36
CA GLU A 236 1.72 11.53 -1.84
C GLU A 236 2.78 12.22 -2.71
N LYS A 237 2.38 13.21 -3.50
CA LYS A 237 3.26 13.98 -4.38
C LYS A 237 3.13 15.47 -4.08
N ALA A 238 4.25 16.19 -4.10
CA ALA A 238 4.26 17.64 -3.88
C ALA A 238 5.31 18.32 -4.74
N ASP A 239 5.02 19.57 -5.10
CA ASP A 239 6.00 20.47 -5.69
C ASP A 239 7.08 20.82 -4.66
N THR A 240 8.28 20.34 -4.87
CA THR A 240 9.42 20.54 -3.97
C THR A 240 9.87 22.01 -3.87
N ARG A 241 9.44 22.87 -4.81
CA ARG A 241 9.67 24.32 -4.77
C ARG A 241 8.81 25.03 -3.70
N ILE A 242 7.72 24.38 -3.25
CA ILE A 242 6.81 24.89 -2.23
C ILE A 242 7.19 24.27 -0.88
N GLU A 243 7.88 25.05 -0.07
CA GLU A 243 8.39 24.57 1.22
C GLU A 243 7.26 24.12 2.14
N GLY A 244 7.36 22.89 2.63
CA GLY A 244 6.39 22.31 3.57
C GLY A 244 5.15 21.69 2.93
N ALA A 245 5.02 21.66 1.60
CA ALA A 245 3.85 21.11 0.91
C ALA A 245 3.59 19.63 1.28
N TYR A 246 4.63 18.78 1.35
CA TYR A 246 4.49 17.39 1.82
C TYR A 246 3.93 17.29 3.25
N ALA A 247 4.43 18.11 4.17
CA ALA A 247 3.95 18.08 5.56
C ALA A 247 2.50 18.57 5.65
N MET A 248 2.15 19.55 4.82
CA MET A 248 0.83 20.14 4.83
C MET A 248 -0.22 19.23 4.21
N ILE A 249 0.06 18.59 3.05
CA ILE A 249 -0.89 17.66 2.43
C ILE A 249 -1.13 16.44 3.33
N ASN A 250 -0.08 15.92 3.98
CA ASN A 250 -0.21 14.82 4.93
C ASN A 250 -1.10 15.22 6.12
N TYR A 251 -0.88 16.40 6.68
CA TYR A 251 -1.68 16.94 7.79
C TYR A 251 -3.15 17.13 7.40
N GLU A 252 -3.41 17.78 6.27
CA GLU A 252 -4.78 18.02 5.80
C GLU A 252 -5.49 16.71 5.47
N PHE A 253 -4.84 15.80 4.76
CA PHE A 253 -5.47 14.53 4.40
C PHE A 253 -5.80 13.68 5.64
N ALA A 254 -4.89 13.60 6.62
CA ALA A 254 -5.15 12.89 7.87
C ALA A 254 -6.38 13.43 8.63
N ASN A 255 -6.65 14.75 8.53
CA ASN A 255 -7.84 15.37 9.11
C ASN A 255 -9.12 15.05 8.32
N HIS A 256 -8.99 14.67 7.03
CA HIS A 256 -10.15 14.35 6.17
C HIS A 256 -10.40 12.84 6.06
N ILE A 257 -9.47 11.99 6.52
CA ILE A 257 -9.72 10.54 6.67
C ILE A 257 -10.74 10.34 7.80
N PRO A 258 -11.82 9.56 7.57
CA PRO A 258 -12.87 9.34 8.57
C PRO A 258 -12.34 8.81 9.92
N GLU A 259 -12.94 9.25 11.01
CA GLU A 259 -12.51 8.94 12.38
C GLU A 259 -12.65 7.46 12.77
N GLN A 260 -13.42 6.70 12.01
CA GLN A 260 -13.52 5.25 12.19
C GLN A 260 -12.19 4.52 11.97
N TYR A 261 -11.28 5.08 11.16
CA TYR A 261 -9.96 4.48 10.94
C TYR A 261 -9.01 4.87 12.07
N THR A 262 -8.59 3.88 12.84
CA THR A 262 -7.60 4.06 13.91
C THR A 262 -6.22 4.29 13.34
N TYR A 263 -5.88 3.58 12.27
CA TYR A 263 -4.56 3.59 11.66
C TYR A 263 -4.57 4.17 10.26
N ILE A 264 -3.47 4.84 9.91
CA ILE A 264 -3.10 5.21 8.55
C ILE A 264 -1.83 4.42 8.21
N ASN A 265 -1.92 3.54 7.21
CA ASN A 265 -0.78 2.85 6.62
C ASN A 265 -0.23 3.72 5.47
N ARG A 266 1.04 4.11 5.55
CA ARG A 266 1.74 4.91 4.52
C ARG A 266 2.78 4.08 3.79
N GLU A 267 2.57 2.78 3.69
CA GLU A 267 3.36 1.81 2.93
C GLU A 267 4.83 1.71 3.37
N GLU A 268 5.68 1.11 2.55
CA GLU A 268 7.08 0.76 2.81
C GLU A 268 8.04 1.94 2.54
N ASP A 269 9.30 1.75 2.92
CA ASP A 269 10.40 2.67 2.55
C ASP A 269 11.31 2.15 1.41
N LEU A 270 11.12 0.89 1.01
CA LEU A 270 11.85 0.22 -0.08
C LEU A 270 13.39 0.32 0.04
N GLY A 271 13.91 0.39 1.28
CA GLY A 271 15.35 0.54 1.53
C GLY A 271 15.90 1.94 1.21
N ILE A 272 15.04 2.90 0.82
CA ILE A 272 15.48 4.26 0.49
C ILE A 272 15.68 5.05 1.79
N GLU A 273 16.94 5.35 2.12
CA GLU A 273 17.33 5.98 3.40
C GLU A 273 16.58 7.29 3.68
N GLY A 274 16.45 8.15 2.66
CA GLY A 274 15.73 9.43 2.80
C GLY A 274 14.24 9.23 3.11
N LEU A 275 13.60 8.26 2.45
CA LEU A 275 12.20 7.91 2.68
C LEU A 275 12.02 7.28 4.06
N ARG A 276 12.89 6.35 4.44
CA ARG A 276 12.92 5.75 5.79
C ARG A 276 13.00 6.81 6.88
N LYS A 277 13.94 7.74 6.75
CA LYS A 277 14.12 8.85 7.69
C LYS A 277 12.86 9.73 7.76
N ALA A 278 12.27 10.05 6.62
CA ALA A 278 11.03 10.83 6.55
C ALA A 278 9.89 10.12 7.26
N LYS A 279 9.66 8.83 6.99
CA LYS A 279 8.59 8.02 7.60
C LYS A 279 8.79 7.86 9.11
N LEU A 280 9.99 7.52 9.58
CA LEU A 280 10.31 7.42 11.01
C LEU A 280 10.11 8.75 11.74
N SER A 281 10.35 9.89 11.10
CA SER A 281 10.17 11.22 11.69
C SER A 281 8.72 11.55 12.08
N TYR A 282 7.74 10.80 11.57
CA TYR A 282 6.34 10.89 11.96
C TYR A 282 5.95 9.94 13.10
N GLN A 283 6.94 9.26 13.73
CA GLN A 283 6.73 8.41 14.91
C GLN A 283 5.66 7.33 14.69
N PRO A 284 5.89 6.37 13.80
CA PRO A 284 4.91 5.31 13.53
C PRO A 284 4.53 4.57 14.81
N ALA A 285 3.25 4.26 14.96
CA ALA A 285 2.74 3.47 16.06
C ALA A 285 3.14 1.99 15.91
N ILE A 286 3.18 1.50 14.66
CA ILE A 286 3.57 0.14 14.31
C ILE A 286 4.47 0.20 13.08
N ILE A 287 5.58 -0.53 13.14
CA ILE A 287 6.31 -0.95 11.95
C ILE A 287 5.90 -2.39 11.71
N LEU A 288 5.06 -2.62 10.70
CA LEU A 288 4.49 -3.91 10.40
C LEU A 288 5.50 -4.70 9.58
N GLU A 289 6.24 -5.58 10.23
CA GLU A 289 7.19 -6.47 9.56
C GLU A 289 6.45 -7.43 8.64
N LYS A 290 7.02 -7.63 7.46
CA LYS A 290 6.53 -8.59 6.47
C LYS A 290 7.59 -9.66 6.19
N TYR A 291 7.13 -10.89 6.02
CA TYR A 291 7.96 -12.06 5.79
C TYR A 291 7.55 -12.72 4.48
N THR A 292 8.52 -13.38 3.87
CA THR A 292 8.29 -14.44 2.88
C THR A 292 8.28 -15.78 3.62
N ALA A 293 7.27 -16.62 3.38
CA ALA A 293 7.17 -17.97 3.91
C ALA A 293 7.21 -18.98 2.76
N CYS A 294 8.33 -19.70 2.59
CA CYS A 294 8.49 -20.73 1.57
C CYS A 294 8.59 -22.12 2.21
N LEU A 295 8.22 -23.16 1.47
CA LEU A 295 8.41 -24.53 1.93
C LEU A 295 9.90 -24.82 2.16
N ARG A 296 10.21 -25.46 3.29
CA ARG A 296 11.59 -25.65 3.76
C ARG A 296 12.41 -26.61 2.90
N ASP A 297 11.74 -27.54 2.23
CA ASP A 297 12.32 -28.51 1.30
C ASP A 297 12.39 -28.02 -0.16
N GLU A 298 11.93 -26.82 -0.42
CA GLU A 298 11.98 -26.14 -1.71
C GLU A 298 12.87 -24.89 -1.61
N PRO A 299 14.20 -25.00 -1.82
CA PRO A 299 15.08 -23.87 -1.69
C PRO A 299 14.76 -22.82 -2.75
N VAL A 300 14.57 -21.59 -2.32
CA VAL A 300 14.26 -20.44 -3.15
C VAL A 300 15.26 -19.32 -2.84
N GLU A 301 15.74 -18.65 -3.87
CA GLU A 301 16.48 -17.39 -3.70
C GLU A 301 15.57 -16.35 -3.02
N PRO A 302 16.12 -15.41 -2.24
CA PRO A 302 15.32 -14.38 -1.60
C PRO A 302 14.50 -13.60 -2.63
N ILE A 303 13.18 -13.71 -2.55
CA ILE A 303 12.24 -13.02 -3.45
C ILE A 303 12.12 -11.57 -2.96
N LYS A 304 12.35 -10.62 -3.86
CA LYS A 304 12.11 -9.19 -3.63
C LYS A 304 10.77 -8.78 -4.21
N TRP A 305 10.16 -7.81 -3.59
CA TRP A 305 8.83 -7.31 -3.98
C TRP A 305 8.92 -6.30 -5.12
#